data_89d1dcb1d46d866f7387cfe5bc5d843d
#
_entry.id   89d1dcb1d46d866f7387cfe5bc5d843d
#
_cell.length_a   1.000
_cell.length_b   1.000
_cell.length_c   1.000
_cell.angle_alpha   90.00
_cell.angle_beta   90.00
_cell.angle_gamma   90.00
#
_symmetry.space_group_name_H-M   'P 1'
#
loop_
_entity.id
_entity.type
_entity.pdbx_description
1 polymer ?
#
loop_
_entity_poly.entity_id
_entity_poly.type
_entity_poly.pdbx_seq_one_letter_code
_entity_poly.pdbx_strand_id
1 'polypeptide(L)'
;MANITFTEGSGLQDSIFGKSQEPIKMFLEKRGEAFEQTSMLPELFNMGSSNHWGEKFSTMTAMDGFQPVGENGDYPVDGMQEGFAKFLEHMTWKNSFSLSREIVEDAKLMDLKKQPAGFITSYYRTREKFGAALIGAAVQKKTETTFSGKTFDVKTADGKCLFATNHPSKLGK
;
A
#
# COMPACT_ATOMS: atom_id res chain seq x y z
N MET A 1 10.03 1.34 -1.88
CA MET A 1 10.80 0.13 -2.29
C MET A 1 10.68 -0.95 -1.24
N ALA A 2 10.62 -2.22 -1.67
CA ALA A 2 10.71 -3.34 -0.73
C ALA A 2 12.10 -3.34 -0.07
N ASN A 3 12.14 -3.49 1.25
CA ASN A 3 13.41 -3.63 1.95
C ASN A 3 13.89 -5.08 1.80
N ILE A 4 14.94 -5.28 1.01
CA ILE A 4 15.51 -6.60 0.72
C ILE A 4 16.71 -6.79 1.64
N THR A 5 16.58 -7.75 2.56
CA THR A 5 17.65 -8.13 3.48
C THR A 5 18.12 -9.54 3.16
N PHE A 6 19.45 -9.73 3.14
CA PHE A 6 20.08 -11.04 3.01
C PHE A 6 20.54 -11.49 4.38
N THR A 7 20.22 -12.73 4.75
CA THR A 7 20.67 -13.34 6.00
C THR A 7 21.32 -14.67 5.71
N GLU A 8 22.46 -14.94 6.33
CA GLU A 8 23.09 -16.24 6.28
C GLU A 8 22.37 -17.19 7.25
N GLY A 9 21.54 -18.07 6.68
CA GLY A 9 20.76 -19.02 7.49
C GLY A 9 21.54 -20.25 7.97
N SER A 10 22.79 -20.45 7.52
CA SER A 10 23.53 -21.69 7.71
C SER A 10 24.90 -21.54 8.39
N GLY A 11 25.28 -20.36 8.85
CA GLY A 11 26.55 -20.16 9.60
C GLY A 11 27.83 -20.32 8.79
N LEU A 12 27.75 -20.42 7.48
CA LEU A 12 28.89 -20.47 6.57
C LEU A 12 29.25 -19.06 6.14
N GLN A 13 30.36 -18.55 6.65
CA GLN A 13 31.02 -17.36 6.11
C GLN A 13 31.60 -17.74 4.73
N ASP A 14 30.86 -17.51 3.68
CA ASP A 14 31.31 -17.88 2.36
C ASP A 14 31.56 -16.64 1.50
N SER A 15 32.79 -16.48 1.07
CA SER A 15 33.24 -15.46 0.13
C SER A 15 32.48 -15.51 -1.22
N ILE A 16 31.89 -16.66 -1.56
CA ILE A 16 31.10 -16.88 -2.76
C ILE A 16 29.70 -16.30 -2.58
N PHE A 17 29.08 -16.48 -1.41
CA PHE A 17 27.74 -15.96 -1.11
C PHE A 17 27.71 -14.43 -1.06
N GLY A 18 28.71 -13.82 -0.44
CA GLY A 18 28.87 -12.36 -0.39
C GLY A 18 29.03 -11.72 -1.78
N LYS A 19 29.74 -12.37 -2.70
CA LYS A 19 29.95 -11.88 -4.06
C LYS A 19 28.71 -11.97 -4.96
N SER A 20 27.76 -12.85 -4.66
CA SER A 20 26.51 -12.99 -5.44
C SER A 20 25.36 -12.13 -4.94
N GLN A 21 25.43 -11.60 -3.72
CA GLN A 21 24.37 -10.79 -3.11
C GLN A 21 24.15 -9.47 -3.85
N GLU A 22 25.21 -8.73 -4.13
CA GLU A 22 25.14 -7.45 -4.85
C GLU A 22 24.50 -7.57 -6.25
N PRO A 23 24.95 -8.51 -7.12
CA PRO A 23 24.31 -8.70 -8.43
C PRO A 23 22.85 -9.11 -8.34
N ILE A 24 22.47 -9.92 -7.34
CA ILE A 24 21.07 -10.32 -7.12
C ILE A 24 20.25 -9.12 -6.68
N LYS A 25 20.76 -8.30 -5.76
CA LYS A 25 20.10 -7.10 -5.29
C LYS A 25 19.86 -6.11 -6.43
N MET A 26 20.87 -5.79 -7.21
CA MET A 26 20.76 -4.92 -8.39
C MET A 26 19.74 -5.46 -9.40
N PHE A 27 19.72 -6.78 -9.62
CA PHE A 27 18.74 -7.41 -10.52
C PHE A 27 17.31 -7.25 -10.00
N LEU A 28 17.09 -7.43 -8.70
CA LEU A 28 15.78 -7.24 -8.06
C LEU A 28 15.30 -5.78 -8.13
N GLU A 29 16.19 -4.84 -7.85
CA GLU A 29 15.91 -3.40 -7.91
C GLU A 29 15.51 -2.97 -9.32
N LYS A 30 16.33 -3.30 -10.33
CA LYS A 30 16.04 -2.98 -11.73
C LYS A 30 14.74 -3.58 -12.23
N ARG A 31 14.45 -4.82 -11.84
CA ARG A 31 13.19 -5.47 -12.21
C ARG A 31 12.00 -4.87 -11.45
N GLY A 32 12.21 -4.42 -10.21
CA GLY A 32 11.24 -3.70 -9.41
C GLY A 32 10.82 -2.38 -10.06
N GLU A 33 11.78 -1.59 -10.52
CA GLU A 33 11.52 -0.33 -11.22
C GLU A 33 10.62 -0.53 -12.46
N ALA A 34 10.89 -1.58 -13.25
CA ALA A 34 10.07 -1.90 -14.40
C ALA A 34 8.62 -2.26 -14.03
N PHE A 35 8.40 -2.94 -12.90
CA PHE A 35 7.07 -3.23 -12.41
C PHE A 35 6.36 -1.98 -11.86
N GLU A 36 7.06 -1.09 -11.18
CA GLU A 36 6.49 0.16 -10.65
C GLU A 36 5.96 1.05 -11.78
N GLN A 37 6.64 1.10 -12.92
CA GLN A 37 6.17 1.83 -14.11
C GLN A 37 4.89 1.27 -14.72
N THR A 38 4.59 0.00 -14.50
CA THR A 38 3.39 -0.67 -15.05
C THR A 38 2.30 -0.87 -14.01
N SER A 39 2.54 -0.50 -12.76
CA SER A 39 1.57 -0.63 -11.67
C SER A 39 0.40 0.32 -11.86
N MET A 40 -0.83 -0.18 -11.69
CA MET A 40 -2.05 0.64 -11.71
C MET A 40 -2.40 1.22 -10.34
N LEU A 41 -1.73 0.80 -9.28
CA LEU A 41 -2.03 1.25 -7.92
C LEU A 41 -1.88 2.77 -7.71
N PRO A 42 -0.83 3.45 -8.26
CA PRO A 42 -0.71 4.89 -8.11
C PRO A 42 -1.81 5.69 -8.83
N GLU A 43 -2.45 5.09 -9.85
CA GLU A 43 -3.58 5.71 -10.55
C GLU A 43 -4.89 5.58 -9.77
N LEU A 44 -5.02 4.51 -8.98
CA LEU A 44 -6.25 4.17 -8.28
C LEU A 44 -6.25 4.61 -6.81
N PHE A 45 -5.08 4.73 -6.20
CA PHE A 45 -4.91 5.04 -4.78
C PHE A 45 -3.91 6.18 -4.58
N ASN A 46 -4.17 7.02 -3.60
CA ASN A 46 -3.17 7.98 -3.15
C ASN A 46 -2.06 7.25 -2.38
N MET A 47 -0.87 7.22 -2.97
CA MET A 47 0.29 6.53 -2.42
C MET A 47 1.07 7.47 -1.51
N GLY A 48 1.23 7.09 -0.24
CA GLY A 48 1.99 7.83 0.76
C GLY A 48 3.03 6.94 1.46
N SER A 49 3.92 7.57 2.20
CA SER A 49 4.85 6.89 3.11
C SER A 49 4.61 7.37 4.53
N SER A 50 4.71 6.47 5.49
CA SER A 50 4.57 6.75 6.91
C SER A 50 5.65 6.06 7.72
N ASN A 51 6.10 6.70 8.80
CA ASN A 51 7.03 6.15 9.78
C ASN A 51 6.32 5.74 11.09
N HIS A 52 5.00 5.90 11.15
CA HIS A 52 4.19 5.55 12.31
C HIS A 52 3.58 4.16 12.15
N TRP A 53 3.13 3.55 13.24
CA TRP A 53 2.43 2.26 13.22
C TRP A 53 0.99 2.36 12.67
N GLY A 54 0.42 3.57 12.64
CA GLY A 54 -0.88 3.86 12.07
C GLY A 54 -1.11 5.35 11.94
N GLU A 55 -2.08 5.73 11.12
CA GLU A 55 -2.41 7.12 10.85
C GLU A 55 -3.91 7.38 10.95
N LYS A 56 -4.27 8.54 11.50
CA LYS A 56 -5.63 9.03 11.54
C LYS A 56 -5.88 9.97 10.37
N PHE A 57 -6.82 9.62 9.52
CA PHE A 57 -7.32 10.47 8.45
C PHE A 57 -8.67 11.05 8.88
N SER A 58 -8.78 12.37 8.89
CA SER A 58 -10.03 13.08 9.16
C SER A 58 -10.44 13.94 7.97
N THR A 59 -11.72 14.05 7.75
CA THR A 59 -12.30 14.98 6.79
C THR A 59 -12.63 16.30 7.49
N MET A 60 -12.54 17.41 6.76
CA MET A 60 -13.03 18.71 7.20
C MET A 60 -14.33 19.01 6.48
N THR A 61 -15.28 19.60 7.19
CA THR A 61 -16.52 20.08 6.56
C THR A 61 -16.22 21.33 5.73
N ALA A 62 -16.97 21.52 4.64
CA ALA A 62 -16.90 22.79 3.92
C ALA A 62 -17.49 23.94 4.76
N MET A 63 -17.02 25.13 4.50
CA MET A 63 -17.67 26.34 5.00
C MET A 63 -19.04 26.50 4.33
N ASP A 64 -19.96 27.22 5.00
CA ASP A 64 -21.23 27.65 4.38
C ASP A 64 -20.94 28.62 3.20
N GLY A 65 -21.89 28.81 2.36
CA GLY A 65 -21.72 29.66 1.17
C GLY A 65 -21.58 31.16 1.54
N PHE A 66 -21.03 31.92 0.62
CA PHE A 66 -20.96 33.38 0.73
C PHE A 66 -22.35 33.99 0.86
N GLN A 67 -22.50 34.91 1.82
CA GLN A 67 -23.76 35.62 2.07
C GLN A 67 -23.69 37.04 1.51
N PRO A 68 -24.75 37.55 0.90
CA PRO A 68 -24.80 38.94 0.46
C PRO A 68 -24.89 39.86 1.67
N VAL A 69 -23.95 40.78 1.81
CA VAL A 69 -23.92 41.80 2.83
C VAL A 69 -24.06 43.18 2.22
N GLY A 70 -24.76 44.12 2.90
CA GLY A 70 -24.86 45.52 2.48
C GLY A 70 -23.56 46.28 2.69
N GLU A 71 -23.49 47.55 2.17
CA GLU A 71 -22.25 48.35 2.18
C GLU A 71 -21.60 48.54 3.56
N ASN A 72 -22.36 48.46 4.66
CA ASN A 72 -21.88 48.56 6.04
C ASN A 72 -22.15 47.28 6.87
N GLY A 73 -22.37 46.15 6.19
CA GLY A 73 -22.58 44.86 6.86
C GLY A 73 -21.30 44.22 7.38
N ASP A 74 -21.38 43.58 8.54
CA ASP A 74 -20.29 42.81 9.08
C ASP A 74 -20.01 41.58 8.22
N TYR A 75 -18.74 41.18 8.15
CA TYR A 75 -18.36 39.95 7.47
C TYR A 75 -18.84 38.73 8.30
N PRO A 76 -19.66 37.83 7.70
CA PRO A 76 -20.04 36.61 8.38
C PRO A 76 -18.81 35.75 8.62
N VAL A 77 -18.60 35.32 9.85
CA VAL A 77 -17.53 34.42 10.23
C VAL A 77 -18.07 33.01 10.26
N ASP A 78 -17.54 32.17 9.42
CA ASP A 78 -17.90 30.75 9.35
C ASP A 78 -16.67 29.86 9.64
N GLY A 79 -16.90 28.70 10.22
CA GLY A 79 -15.83 27.77 10.63
C GLY A 79 -15.95 26.40 10.01
N MET A 80 -14.81 25.83 9.65
CA MET A 80 -14.73 24.43 9.29
C MET A 80 -14.73 23.55 10.54
N GLN A 81 -15.47 22.46 10.52
CA GLN A 81 -15.52 21.48 11.62
C GLN A 81 -14.87 20.18 11.19
N GLU A 82 -14.27 19.48 12.14
CA GLU A 82 -13.74 18.13 11.89
C GLU A 82 -14.91 17.17 11.60
N GLY A 83 -14.87 16.56 10.43
CA GLY A 83 -15.85 15.57 9.97
C GLY A 83 -15.59 14.19 10.56
N PHE A 84 -15.89 13.16 9.77
CA PHE A 84 -15.61 11.79 10.14
C PHE A 84 -14.11 11.52 10.08
N ALA A 85 -13.62 10.68 11.01
CA ALA A 85 -12.23 10.27 11.05
C ALA A 85 -12.12 8.74 10.95
N LYS A 86 -11.10 8.26 10.26
CA LYS A 86 -10.74 6.85 10.21
C LYS A 86 -9.28 6.67 10.60
N PHE A 87 -9.03 5.68 11.43
CA PHE A 87 -7.69 5.24 11.79
C PHE A 87 -7.30 4.05 10.92
N LEU A 88 -6.13 4.13 10.29
CA LEU A 88 -5.54 3.07 9.48
C LEU A 88 -4.28 2.55 10.15
N GLU A 89 -4.28 1.27 10.48
CA GLU A 89 -3.15 0.57 11.07
C GLU A 89 -2.30 -0.07 9.98
N HIS A 90 -0.98 0.10 10.07
CA HIS A 90 -0.05 -0.49 9.11
C HIS A 90 0.16 -1.97 9.39
N MET A 91 0.20 -2.76 8.31
CA MET A 91 0.45 -4.20 8.38
C MET A 91 1.74 -4.56 7.67
N THR A 92 2.55 -5.37 8.33
CA THR A 92 3.81 -5.86 7.75
C THR A 92 3.57 -7.11 6.90
N TRP A 93 4.04 -7.07 5.65
CA TRP A 93 4.03 -8.19 4.72
C TRP A 93 5.45 -8.71 4.56
N LYS A 94 5.62 -10.02 4.72
CA LYS A 94 6.93 -10.68 4.62
C LYS A 94 6.84 -11.90 3.72
N ASN A 95 7.89 -12.11 2.96
CA ASN A 95 8.13 -13.34 2.21
C ASN A 95 9.64 -13.56 2.12
N SER A 96 10.08 -14.79 1.87
CA SER A 96 11.48 -15.14 1.73
C SER A 96 11.67 -16.17 0.62
N PHE A 97 12.86 -16.23 0.08
CA PHE A 97 13.32 -17.30 -0.79
C PHE A 97 14.71 -17.77 -0.31
N SER A 98 15.05 -19.01 -0.57
CA SER A 98 16.35 -19.58 -0.23
C SER A 98 17.01 -20.12 -1.47
N LEU A 99 18.33 -19.99 -1.54
CA LEU A 99 19.17 -20.58 -2.56
C LEU A 99 20.04 -21.65 -1.90
N SER A 100 20.02 -22.87 -2.42
CA SER A 100 20.92 -23.91 -1.92
C SER A 100 22.35 -23.64 -2.39
N ARG A 101 23.32 -24.09 -1.59
CA ARG A 101 24.74 -23.99 -1.92
C ARG A 101 25.07 -24.67 -3.24
N GLU A 102 24.49 -25.83 -3.49
CA GLU A 102 24.67 -26.60 -4.72
C GLU A 102 24.23 -25.79 -5.96
N ILE A 103 23.10 -25.09 -5.87
CA ILE A 103 22.65 -24.21 -6.95
C ILE A 103 23.63 -23.06 -7.17
N VAL A 104 24.27 -22.55 -6.12
CA VAL A 104 25.24 -21.45 -6.22
C VAL A 104 26.57 -21.95 -6.81
N GLU A 105 27.03 -23.14 -6.42
CA GLU A 105 28.28 -23.73 -6.89
C GLU A 105 28.18 -24.29 -8.33
N ASP A 106 27.08 -24.98 -8.64
CA ASP A 106 26.86 -25.62 -9.95
C ASP A 106 26.17 -24.70 -10.96
N ALA A 107 25.68 -23.55 -10.53
CA ALA A 107 24.73 -22.81 -11.32
C ALA A 107 25.34 -22.08 -12.50
N LYS A 108 24.78 -22.37 -13.64
CA LYS A 108 24.65 -21.42 -14.74
C LYS A 108 23.92 -20.18 -14.24
N LEU A 109 24.48 -19.02 -14.52
CA LEU A 109 23.99 -17.70 -14.07
C LEU A 109 22.47 -17.48 -14.29
N MET A 110 21.87 -18.18 -15.24
CA MET A 110 20.44 -18.13 -15.54
C MET A 110 19.56 -18.76 -14.46
N ASP A 111 20.01 -19.82 -13.82
CA ASP A 111 19.21 -20.52 -12.80
C ASP A 111 19.20 -19.77 -11.48
N LEU A 112 20.30 -19.10 -11.14
CA LEU A 112 20.39 -18.20 -9.99
C LEU A 112 19.41 -17.02 -10.04
N LYS A 113 19.03 -16.57 -11.24
CA LYS A 113 18.11 -15.43 -11.41
C LYS A 113 16.63 -15.82 -11.38
N LYS A 114 16.28 -17.09 -11.53
CA LYS A 114 14.88 -17.54 -11.59
C LYS A 114 14.13 -17.32 -10.28
N GLN A 115 14.71 -17.72 -9.16
CA GLN A 115 14.06 -17.57 -7.85
C GLN A 115 13.91 -16.09 -7.43
N PRO A 116 14.96 -15.25 -7.50
CA PRO A 116 14.82 -13.82 -7.29
C PRO A 116 13.78 -13.16 -8.21
N ALA A 117 13.75 -13.55 -9.49
CA ALA A 117 12.74 -13.05 -10.42
C ALA A 117 11.31 -13.42 -10.03
N GLY A 118 11.11 -14.65 -9.57
CA GLY A 118 9.82 -15.12 -9.03
C GLY A 118 9.42 -14.37 -7.77
N PHE A 119 10.37 -14.12 -6.87
CA PHE A 119 10.16 -13.40 -5.64
C PHE A 119 9.66 -11.96 -5.89
N ILE A 120 10.36 -11.18 -6.72
CA ILE A 120 9.95 -9.80 -7.02
C ILE A 120 8.60 -9.77 -7.77
N THR A 121 8.37 -10.70 -8.69
CA THR A 121 7.09 -10.83 -9.38
C THR A 121 5.96 -11.13 -8.38
N SER A 122 6.20 -12.01 -7.40
CA SER A 122 5.24 -12.33 -6.35
C SER A 122 4.89 -11.10 -5.49
N TYR A 123 5.90 -10.27 -5.15
CA TYR A 123 5.69 -9.04 -4.40
C TYR A 123 4.73 -8.08 -5.12
N TYR A 124 5.02 -7.74 -6.37
CA TYR A 124 4.18 -6.81 -7.14
C TYR A 124 2.80 -7.39 -7.43
N ARG A 125 2.72 -8.67 -7.75
CA ARG A 125 1.43 -9.36 -7.93
C ARG A 125 0.58 -9.33 -6.66
N THR A 126 1.19 -9.46 -5.49
CA THR A 126 0.45 -9.39 -4.22
C THR A 126 -0.10 -7.99 -3.98
N ARG A 127 0.69 -6.94 -4.25
CA ARG A 127 0.24 -5.55 -4.16
C ARG A 127 -0.95 -5.27 -5.09
N GLU A 128 -0.82 -5.62 -6.37
CA GLU A 128 -1.89 -5.42 -7.36
C GLU A 128 -3.17 -6.19 -6.99
N LYS A 129 -3.04 -7.44 -6.59
CA LYS A 129 -4.19 -8.25 -6.15
C LYS A 129 -4.86 -7.69 -4.91
N PHE A 130 -4.09 -7.16 -3.97
CA PHE A 130 -4.63 -6.54 -2.77
C PHE A 130 -5.42 -5.28 -3.12
N GLY A 131 -4.86 -4.38 -3.94
CA GLY A 131 -5.59 -3.21 -4.43
C GLY A 131 -6.86 -3.57 -5.20
N ALA A 132 -6.79 -4.56 -6.09
CA ALA A 132 -7.95 -5.06 -6.81
C ALA A 132 -9.02 -5.64 -5.88
N ALA A 133 -8.62 -6.33 -4.79
CA ALA A 133 -9.56 -6.85 -3.79
C ALA A 133 -10.28 -5.73 -3.04
N LEU A 134 -9.59 -4.64 -2.70
CA LEU A 134 -10.19 -3.47 -2.06
C LEU A 134 -11.24 -2.81 -2.95
N ILE A 135 -10.89 -2.56 -4.22
CA ILE A 135 -11.83 -1.97 -5.19
C ILE A 135 -12.98 -2.92 -5.48
N GLY A 136 -12.69 -4.21 -5.66
CA GLY A 136 -13.72 -5.22 -5.90
C GLY A 136 -14.74 -5.30 -4.75
N ALA A 137 -14.31 -5.17 -3.50
CA ALA A 137 -15.19 -5.08 -2.36
C ALA A 137 -16.02 -3.79 -2.37
N ALA A 138 -15.40 -2.66 -2.71
CA ALA A 138 -16.08 -1.38 -2.81
C ALA A 138 -17.19 -1.40 -3.88
N VAL A 139 -16.91 -1.94 -5.07
CA VAL A 139 -17.90 -2.10 -6.16
C VAL A 139 -19.04 -3.03 -5.76
N GLN A 140 -18.74 -4.10 -5.02
CA GLN A 140 -19.76 -5.01 -4.48
C GLN A 140 -20.52 -4.44 -3.26
N LYS A 141 -20.27 -3.19 -2.88
CA LYS A 141 -20.86 -2.53 -1.71
C LYS A 141 -20.62 -3.30 -0.41
N LYS A 142 -19.50 -4.00 -0.31
CA LYS A 142 -19.07 -4.70 0.90
C LYS A 142 -18.32 -3.73 1.82
N THR A 143 -18.41 -3.99 3.09
CA THR A 143 -17.70 -3.24 4.15
C THR A 143 -16.41 -3.92 4.57
N GLU A 144 -16.18 -5.14 4.12
CA GLU A 144 -15.02 -5.97 4.46
C GLU A 144 -14.59 -6.79 3.25
N THR A 145 -13.29 -7.06 3.17
CA THR A 145 -12.71 -7.96 2.17
C THR A 145 -11.72 -8.91 2.82
N THR A 146 -11.67 -10.15 2.35
CA THR A 146 -10.70 -11.13 2.83
C THR A 146 -9.59 -11.30 1.79
N PHE A 147 -8.35 -11.15 2.22
CA PHE A 147 -7.17 -11.34 1.38
C PHE A 147 -6.08 -12.08 2.16
N SER A 148 -5.51 -13.14 1.57
CA SER A 148 -4.49 -14.00 2.20
C SER A 148 -4.86 -14.47 3.62
N GLY A 149 -6.12 -14.84 3.84
CA GLY A 149 -6.61 -15.34 5.12
C GLY A 149 -6.87 -14.30 6.20
N LYS A 150 -6.72 -13.01 5.89
CA LYS A 150 -7.06 -11.90 6.79
C LYS A 150 -8.21 -11.09 6.24
N THR A 151 -9.05 -10.59 7.14
CA THR A 151 -10.16 -9.69 6.82
C THR A 151 -9.72 -8.25 7.03
N PHE A 152 -10.00 -7.42 6.03
CA PHE A 152 -9.68 -5.99 6.01
C PHE A 152 -10.97 -5.17 5.98
N ASP A 153 -11.01 -4.13 6.82
CA ASP A 153 -12.10 -3.17 6.82
C ASP A 153 -11.97 -2.21 5.64
N VAL A 154 -12.98 -2.18 4.77
CA VAL A 154 -13.06 -1.33 3.56
C VAL A 154 -14.09 -0.20 3.74
N LYS A 155 -14.63 -0.02 4.96
CA LYS A 155 -15.56 1.06 5.27
C LYS A 155 -14.89 2.41 5.06
N THR A 156 -15.68 3.37 4.64
CA THR A 156 -15.31 4.80 4.71
C THR A 156 -15.33 5.29 6.16
N ALA A 157 -14.89 6.52 6.40
CA ALA A 157 -14.83 7.08 7.74
C ALA A 157 -16.22 7.21 8.43
N ASP A 158 -17.29 7.25 7.65
CA ASP A 158 -18.69 7.26 8.11
C ASP A 158 -19.27 5.86 8.37
N GLY A 159 -18.45 4.81 8.23
CA GLY A 159 -18.82 3.42 8.49
C GLY A 159 -19.57 2.72 7.34
N LYS A 160 -19.73 3.38 6.19
CA LYS A 160 -20.42 2.81 5.03
C LYS A 160 -19.45 2.27 3.99
N CYS A 161 -19.97 1.59 2.97
CA CYS A 161 -19.16 1.17 1.84
C CYS A 161 -18.84 2.37 0.94
N LEU A 162 -17.70 2.34 0.23
CA LEU A 162 -17.20 3.47 -0.58
C LEU A 162 -18.21 3.98 -1.61
N PHE A 163 -18.96 3.08 -2.25
CA PHE A 163 -19.98 3.43 -3.26
C PHE A 163 -21.41 3.36 -2.71
N ALA A 164 -21.61 3.71 -1.45
CA ALA A 164 -22.96 3.90 -0.91
C ALA A 164 -23.57 5.20 -1.47
N THR A 165 -24.87 5.21 -1.65
CA THR A 165 -25.60 6.39 -2.15
C THR A 165 -26.07 7.33 -1.01
N ASN A 166 -25.88 6.91 0.23
CA ASN A 166 -26.44 7.57 1.41
C ASN A 166 -25.35 7.86 2.46
N HIS A 167 -24.22 8.42 2.04
CA HIS A 167 -23.20 8.90 2.96
C HIS A 167 -23.78 10.07 3.78
N PRO A 168 -23.76 9.96 5.11
CA PRO A 168 -24.28 11.05 5.97
C PRO A 168 -23.34 12.24 5.94
N SER A 169 -23.90 13.45 5.91
CA SER A 169 -23.15 14.64 6.27
C SER A 169 -23.14 14.79 7.81
N LYS A 170 -21.99 15.12 8.41
CA LYS A 170 -21.91 15.37 9.86
C LYS A 170 -22.66 16.63 10.26
N LEU A 171 -22.92 17.53 9.33
CA LEU A 171 -23.69 18.76 9.53
C LEU A 171 -25.21 18.55 9.40
N GLY A 172 -25.69 17.35 9.16
CA GLY A 172 -27.12 17.06 9.04
C GLY A 172 -27.84 17.73 7.85
N LYS A 173 -27.09 18.19 6.87
CA LYS A 173 -27.61 18.82 5.63
C LYS A 173 -27.46 17.89 4.43
#